data_cadc3ef70d2ad9581a1932328e4f03a9
#
_entry.id   cadc3ef70d2ad9581a1932328e4f03a9
#
_cell.length_a   1.000
_cell.length_b   1.000
_cell.length_c   1.000
_cell.angle_alpha   90.00
_cell.angle_beta   90.00
_cell.angle_gamma   90.00
#
_symmetry.space_group_name_H-M   'P 1'
#
loop_
_entity.id
_entity.type
_entity.pdbx_description
1 polymer ?
#
loop_
_entity_poly.entity_id
_entity_poly.type
_entity_poly.pdbx_seq_one_letter_code
_entity_poly.pdbx_strand_id
1 'polypeptide(L)'
;PLSFPSNDIPGIMLASAVRDYATNFGVAVGDKVAIFTNNDDAYRTAITLHEIGVTVPVIIDARSGGGGELAHHAKELGIRVENGKAISKVFGQKRVKAVTICDYEKSGANKEKIECDSIAMSGGWSPVVHLFSHCGGKLKWDEDVAMFRPDNAAKPTSSDGLPFVTAVGSANGFLLMNEVLMDTLDGSRTAIRAAGGKINNKKTKEFLDKNEKAPEAIWISPKDANIKKRSKTWLDFQNDVKVSDVELAAREGFESVEHAKRYTTLGMATDQGKLSNINGLAILSSTLGKEIPR
;
A
#
# COMPACT_ATOMS: atom_id res chain seq x y z
N PRO A 1 1.67 -3.89 -1.29
CA PRO A 1 2.92 -3.92 -2.07
C PRO A 1 2.82 -3.10 -3.34
N LEU A 2 3.97 -2.77 -3.95
CA LEU A 2 4.06 -2.19 -5.28
C LEU A 2 4.40 -3.28 -6.30
N SER A 3 3.81 -3.19 -7.50
CA SER A 3 4.01 -4.15 -8.56
C SER A 3 5.05 -3.63 -9.57
N PHE A 4 6.25 -4.24 -9.57
CA PHE A 4 7.37 -3.88 -10.44
C PHE A 4 8.15 -5.12 -10.90
N PRO A 5 8.92 -5.06 -12.00
CA PRO A 5 9.60 -6.22 -12.57
C PRO A 5 10.57 -6.89 -11.61
N SER A 6 10.46 -8.20 -11.45
CA SER A 6 11.28 -9.06 -10.59
C SER A 6 11.13 -8.72 -9.09
N ASN A 7 9.93 -8.35 -8.68
CA ASN A 7 9.60 -8.05 -7.29
C ASN A 7 9.48 -9.31 -6.38
N ASP A 8 9.79 -10.47 -6.90
CA ASP A 8 9.85 -11.77 -6.22
C ASP A 8 11.26 -12.14 -5.74
N ILE A 9 12.29 -11.38 -6.10
CA ILE A 9 13.67 -11.70 -5.70
C ILE A 9 13.83 -11.58 -4.19
N PRO A 10 14.42 -12.59 -3.50
CA PRO A 10 14.66 -12.52 -2.06
C PRO A 10 15.46 -11.28 -1.65
N GLY A 11 15.03 -10.63 -0.58
CA GLY A 11 15.52 -9.32 -0.12
C GLY A 11 14.57 -8.17 -0.45
N ILE A 12 13.44 -8.44 -1.12
CA ILE A 12 12.36 -7.47 -1.32
C ILE A 12 11.29 -7.70 -0.27
N MET A 13 11.00 -6.68 0.54
CA MET A 13 10.09 -6.77 1.68
C MET A 13 9.19 -5.53 1.77
N LEU A 14 8.11 -5.61 2.54
CA LEU A 14 7.33 -4.43 2.89
C LEU A 14 8.14 -3.51 3.82
N ALA A 15 8.08 -2.21 3.57
CA ALA A 15 8.83 -1.20 4.33
C ALA A 15 8.47 -1.21 5.84
N SER A 16 7.19 -1.43 6.16
CA SER A 16 6.75 -1.58 7.55
C SER A 16 7.38 -2.79 8.23
N ALA A 17 7.45 -3.94 7.54
CA ALA A 17 8.08 -5.14 8.09
C ALA A 17 9.60 -4.93 8.28
N VAL A 18 10.29 -4.26 7.35
CA VAL A 18 11.70 -3.90 7.49
C VAL A 18 11.92 -3.04 8.72
N ARG A 19 11.06 -2.03 8.94
CA ARG A 19 11.10 -1.17 10.13
C ARG A 19 10.85 -1.97 11.41
N ASP A 20 9.85 -2.85 11.42
CA ASP A 20 9.54 -3.70 12.59
C ASP A 20 10.69 -4.64 12.95
N TYR A 21 11.35 -5.26 11.97
CA TYR A 21 12.54 -6.08 12.23
C TYR A 21 13.65 -5.26 12.88
N ALA A 22 13.88 -4.04 12.41
CA ALA A 22 14.90 -3.17 12.97
C ALA A 22 14.55 -2.70 14.39
N THR A 23 13.32 -2.21 14.61
CA THR A 23 12.94 -1.56 15.87
C THR A 23 12.56 -2.53 16.98
N ASN A 24 11.86 -3.62 16.65
CA ASN A 24 11.32 -4.54 17.64
C ASN A 24 12.23 -5.75 17.88
N PHE A 25 13.06 -6.11 16.90
CA PHE A 25 13.88 -7.32 16.95
C PHE A 25 15.39 -7.04 16.82
N GLY A 26 15.81 -5.79 16.54
CA GLY A 26 17.21 -5.44 16.35
C GLY A 26 17.86 -6.11 15.14
N VAL A 27 17.08 -6.45 14.12
CA VAL A 27 17.53 -7.18 12.93
C VAL A 27 17.54 -6.26 11.71
N ALA A 28 18.70 -6.03 11.12
CA ALA A 28 18.84 -5.39 9.82
C ALA A 28 18.59 -6.43 8.70
N VAL A 29 17.71 -6.08 7.75
CA VAL A 29 17.38 -6.97 6.60
C VAL A 29 18.46 -6.95 5.52
N GLY A 30 19.38 -6.00 5.58
CA GLY A 30 20.54 -5.83 4.68
C GLY A 30 21.40 -4.65 5.11
N ASP A 31 22.55 -4.52 4.48
CA ASP A 31 23.50 -3.42 4.75
C ASP A 31 23.19 -2.18 3.90
N LYS A 32 22.61 -2.38 2.71
CA LYS A 32 22.23 -1.33 1.75
C LYS A 32 20.78 -1.51 1.30
N VAL A 33 19.84 -0.84 1.95
CA VAL A 33 18.40 -0.98 1.72
C VAL A 33 17.87 0.17 0.87
N ALA A 34 17.50 -0.09 -0.39
CA ALA A 34 16.79 0.87 -1.22
C ALA A 34 15.32 0.92 -0.83
N ILE A 35 14.72 2.13 -0.79
CA ILE A 35 13.29 2.30 -0.49
C ILE A 35 12.54 2.56 -1.78
N PHE A 36 11.38 1.91 -1.97
CA PHE A 36 10.47 2.20 -3.09
C PHE A 36 9.06 2.46 -2.58
N THR A 37 8.48 3.61 -2.92
CA THR A 37 7.23 4.07 -2.30
C THR A 37 6.34 4.90 -3.22
N ASN A 38 5.07 5.01 -2.83
CA ASN A 38 4.05 5.95 -3.30
C ASN A 38 3.38 6.71 -2.14
N ASN A 39 3.97 6.71 -0.95
CA ASN A 39 3.40 7.30 0.27
C ASN A 39 4.50 7.72 1.25
N ASP A 40 4.12 8.51 2.27
CA ASP A 40 5.08 9.10 3.19
C ASP A 40 5.58 8.15 4.30
N ASP A 41 4.86 7.09 4.65
CA ASP A 41 5.29 6.19 5.73
C ASP A 41 6.63 5.50 5.45
N ALA A 42 6.95 5.22 4.19
CA ALA A 42 8.23 4.60 3.85
C ALA A 42 9.45 5.50 4.16
N TYR A 43 9.26 6.82 4.19
CA TYR A 43 10.32 7.72 4.67
C TYR A 43 10.65 7.51 6.14
N ARG A 44 9.66 7.14 6.98
CA ARG A 44 9.91 6.73 8.38
C ARG A 44 10.84 5.52 8.43
N THR A 45 10.62 4.54 7.53
CA THR A 45 11.49 3.36 7.44
C THR A 45 12.91 3.75 7.04
N ALA A 46 13.06 4.65 6.04
CA ALA A 46 14.37 5.14 5.60
C ALA A 46 15.12 5.86 6.72
N ILE A 47 14.44 6.76 7.44
CA ILE A 47 15.00 7.53 8.57
C ILE A 47 15.43 6.57 9.69
N THR A 48 14.54 5.63 10.09
CA THR A 48 14.86 4.63 11.13
C THR A 48 16.08 3.80 10.75
N LEU A 49 16.17 3.32 9.50
CA LEU A 49 17.33 2.55 9.04
C LEU A 49 18.62 3.37 9.07
N HIS A 50 18.55 4.63 8.65
CA HIS A 50 19.68 5.55 8.70
C HIS A 50 20.18 5.78 10.15
N GLU A 51 19.25 6.02 11.08
CA GLU A 51 19.55 6.26 12.50
C GLU A 51 20.24 5.07 13.19
N ILE A 52 19.93 3.84 12.76
CA ILE A 52 20.58 2.61 13.28
C ILE A 52 21.84 2.21 12.49
N GLY A 53 22.31 3.06 11.55
CA GLY A 53 23.54 2.85 10.80
C GLY A 53 23.43 1.97 9.55
N VAL A 54 22.21 1.62 9.11
CA VAL A 54 21.99 0.94 7.81
C VAL A 54 22.03 1.95 6.68
N THR A 55 22.79 1.65 5.62
CA THR A 55 22.87 2.54 4.44
C THR A 55 21.57 2.54 3.66
N VAL A 56 20.99 3.72 3.42
CA VAL A 56 19.85 3.92 2.50
C VAL A 56 20.39 4.65 1.26
N PRO A 57 20.76 3.93 0.18
CA PRO A 57 21.39 4.54 -0.99
C PRO A 57 20.43 5.46 -1.77
N VAL A 58 19.13 5.19 -1.71
CA VAL A 58 18.11 5.99 -2.38
C VAL A 58 16.71 5.69 -1.84
N ILE A 59 15.88 6.73 -1.78
CA ILE A 59 14.42 6.63 -1.70
C ILE A 59 13.87 6.93 -3.10
N ILE A 60 13.19 5.96 -3.69
CA ILE A 60 12.54 6.01 -4.99
C ILE A 60 11.06 6.29 -4.73
N ASP A 61 10.62 7.53 -4.93
CA ASP A 61 9.21 7.90 -4.78
C ASP A 61 8.57 7.99 -6.17
N ALA A 62 7.55 7.18 -6.40
CA ALA A 62 6.90 7.14 -7.69
C ALA A 62 6.02 8.38 -7.96
N ARG A 63 5.66 9.13 -6.91
CA ARG A 63 4.92 10.39 -7.03
C ARG A 63 5.80 11.48 -7.60
N SER A 64 5.31 12.20 -8.61
CA SER A 64 6.03 13.32 -9.22
C SER A 64 6.23 14.48 -8.23
N GLY A 65 5.26 14.73 -7.39
CA GLY A 65 5.30 15.74 -6.33
C GLY A 65 6.10 15.34 -5.09
N GLY A 66 6.54 14.10 -5.00
CA GLY A 66 7.27 13.54 -3.84
C GLY A 66 6.51 13.61 -2.53
N GLY A 67 7.19 13.31 -1.43
CA GLY A 67 6.63 13.31 -0.08
C GLY A 67 6.53 14.70 0.58
N GLY A 68 5.98 14.71 1.81
CA GLY A 68 5.83 15.89 2.66
C GLY A 68 7.05 16.15 3.56
N GLU A 69 6.81 16.55 4.82
CA GLU A 69 7.87 16.88 5.79
C GLU A 69 8.86 15.74 6.04
N LEU A 70 8.39 14.50 6.04
CA LEU A 70 9.27 13.33 6.20
C LEU A 70 10.29 13.21 5.06
N ALA A 71 9.90 13.59 3.82
CA ALA A 71 10.83 13.60 2.70
C ALA A 71 11.87 14.72 2.84
N HIS A 72 11.49 15.89 3.37
CA HIS A 72 12.44 16.96 3.70
C HIS A 72 13.44 16.50 4.76
N HIS A 73 12.95 15.89 5.84
CA HIS A 73 13.80 15.39 6.91
C HIS A 73 14.78 14.29 6.42
N ALA A 74 14.34 13.38 5.57
CA ALA A 74 15.23 12.39 4.96
C ALA A 74 16.36 13.05 4.15
N LYS A 75 16.05 14.12 3.41
CA LYS A 75 17.07 14.90 2.67
C LYS A 75 18.05 15.62 3.58
N GLU A 76 17.57 16.21 4.70
CA GLU A 76 18.42 16.85 5.72
C GLU A 76 19.42 15.86 6.35
N LEU A 77 19.02 14.59 6.49
CA LEU A 77 19.89 13.50 6.93
C LEU A 77 20.87 13.03 5.84
N GLY A 78 20.86 13.64 4.64
CA GLY A 78 21.72 13.27 3.52
C GLY A 78 21.24 12.07 2.71
N ILE A 79 20.03 11.57 2.95
CA ILE A 79 19.46 10.45 2.17
C ILE A 79 19.02 10.97 0.80
N ARG A 80 19.50 10.33 -0.27
CA ARG A 80 19.10 10.64 -1.64
C ARG A 80 17.62 10.32 -1.87
N VAL A 81 16.84 11.28 -2.39
CA VAL A 81 15.42 11.14 -2.71
C VAL A 81 15.20 11.44 -4.19
N GLU A 82 14.62 10.48 -4.91
CA GLU A 82 14.30 10.56 -6.34
C GLU A 82 12.78 10.49 -6.54
N ASN A 83 12.18 11.61 -6.95
CA ASN A 83 10.74 11.73 -7.18
C ASN A 83 10.37 11.42 -8.64
N GLY A 84 9.15 10.92 -8.88
CA GLY A 84 8.67 10.53 -10.20
C GLY A 84 9.46 9.36 -10.79
N LYS A 85 10.06 8.52 -9.95
CA LYS A 85 10.91 7.40 -10.37
C LYS A 85 10.28 6.05 -10.07
N ALA A 86 10.73 5.05 -10.80
CA ALA A 86 10.28 3.66 -10.70
C ALA A 86 11.44 2.69 -10.79
N ILE A 87 11.23 1.46 -10.32
CA ILE A 87 12.16 0.35 -10.55
C ILE A 87 11.83 -0.32 -11.88
N SER A 88 12.76 -0.26 -12.84
CA SER A 88 12.59 -0.90 -14.16
C SER A 88 13.21 -2.29 -14.24
N LYS A 89 14.12 -2.62 -13.32
CA LYS A 89 14.78 -3.93 -13.23
C LYS A 89 15.39 -4.12 -11.86
N VAL A 90 15.29 -5.34 -11.32
CA VAL A 90 16.06 -5.79 -10.15
C VAL A 90 17.13 -6.78 -10.62
N PHE A 91 18.30 -6.70 -10.05
CA PHE A 91 19.42 -7.63 -10.30
C PHE A 91 19.61 -8.52 -9.08
N GLY A 92 19.79 -9.79 -9.34
CA GLY A 92 20.01 -10.83 -8.34
C GLY A 92 19.29 -12.12 -8.73
N GLN A 93 19.57 -13.19 -8.01
CA GLN A 93 18.87 -14.46 -8.12
C GLN A 93 18.50 -14.98 -6.73
N LYS A 94 19.50 -15.30 -5.91
CA LYS A 94 19.32 -15.75 -4.52
C LYS A 94 19.04 -14.58 -3.58
N ARG A 95 19.42 -13.37 -3.96
CA ARG A 95 19.21 -12.12 -3.22
C ARG A 95 19.39 -10.94 -4.16
N VAL A 96 18.73 -9.83 -3.85
CA VAL A 96 18.93 -8.52 -4.51
C VAL A 96 20.40 -8.12 -4.45
N LYS A 97 20.92 -7.55 -5.55
CA LYS A 97 22.28 -7.00 -5.66
C LYS A 97 22.30 -5.56 -6.16
N ALA A 98 21.30 -5.16 -6.92
CA ALA A 98 21.14 -3.82 -7.44
C ALA A 98 19.74 -3.62 -8.01
N VAL A 99 19.35 -2.37 -8.20
CA VAL A 99 18.17 -1.97 -8.97
C VAL A 99 18.55 -1.04 -10.11
N THR A 100 17.77 -1.05 -11.19
CA THR A 100 17.78 0.05 -12.17
C THR A 100 16.54 0.88 -11.92
N ILE A 101 16.73 2.14 -11.59
CA ILE A 101 15.67 3.15 -11.54
C ILE A 101 15.49 3.79 -12.92
N CYS A 102 14.32 4.33 -13.18
CA CYS A 102 13.96 5.08 -14.39
C CYS A 102 12.85 6.06 -14.07
N ASP A 103 12.45 6.90 -15.03
CA ASP A 103 11.24 7.70 -14.87
C ASP A 103 10.00 6.79 -14.77
N TYR A 104 9.08 7.13 -13.87
CA TYR A 104 7.86 6.35 -13.65
C TYR A 104 7.00 6.26 -14.92
N GLU A 105 6.82 7.39 -15.63
CA GLU A 105 6.00 7.47 -16.85
C GLU A 105 6.67 6.79 -18.06
N LYS A 106 8.03 6.76 -18.11
CA LYS A 106 8.81 6.28 -19.25
C LYS A 106 9.97 5.39 -18.82
N SER A 107 9.77 4.11 -18.83
CA SER A 107 10.77 3.11 -18.40
C SER A 107 12.08 3.11 -19.20
N GLY A 108 12.11 3.79 -20.34
CA GLY A 108 13.30 3.99 -21.18
C GLY A 108 14.17 5.17 -20.79
N ALA A 109 13.62 6.15 -20.06
CA ALA A 109 14.26 7.42 -19.77
C ALA A 109 15.00 7.42 -18.42
N ASN A 110 16.06 8.21 -18.33
CA ASN A 110 16.82 8.51 -17.10
C ASN A 110 17.17 7.27 -16.26
N LYS A 111 17.71 6.24 -16.93
CA LYS A 111 18.10 4.98 -16.28
C LYS A 111 19.39 5.13 -15.50
N GLU A 112 19.36 4.65 -14.27
CA GLU A 112 20.52 4.57 -13.40
C GLU A 112 20.50 3.24 -12.65
N LYS A 113 21.68 2.61 -12.51
CA LYS A 113 21.85 1.40 -11.71
C LYS A 113 22.38 1.79 -10.32
N ILE A 114 21.70 1.34 -9.27
CA ILE A 114 22.05 1.60 -7.88
C ILE A 114 22.27 0.25 -7.19
N GLU A 115 23.39 0.12 -6.50
CA GLU A 115 23.69 -1.07 -5.70
C GLU A 115 22.90 -1.06 -4.39
N CYS A 116 22.26 -2.19 -4.11
CA CYS A 116 21.57 -2.47 -2.85
C CYS A 116 21.48 -3.99 -2.67
N ASP A 117 21.35 -4.46 -1.45
CA ASP A 117 21.17 -5.88 -1.12
C ASP A 117 19.76 -6.20 -0.64
N SER A 118 18.95 -5.18 -0.43
CA SER A 118 17.53 -5.29 -0.07
C SER A 118 16.73 -4.11 -0.61
N ILE A 119 15.41 -4.33 -0.78
CA ILE A 119 14.44 -3.31 -1.18
C ILE A 119 13.30 -3.32 -0.17
N ALA A 120 13.03 -2.18 0.43
CA ALA A 120 11.86 -1.97 1.27
C ALA A 120 10.78 -1.21 0.47
N MET A 121 9.65 -1.87 0.17
CA MET A 121 8.58 -1.27 -0.63
C MET A 121 7.36 -0.90 0.21
N SER A 122 6.71 0.21 -0.12
CA SER A 122 5.44 0.63 0.46
C SER A 122 4.48 1.08 -0.63
N GLY A 123 3.34 0.39 -0.75
CA GLY A 123 2.30 0.66 -1.76
C GLY A 123 0.98 1.13 -1.16
N GLY A 124 0.97 1.54 0.11
CA GLY A 124 -0.23 1.97 0.83
C GLY A 124 -0.92 0.84 1.61
N TRP A 125 -2.13 1.13 2.08
CA TRP A 125 -2.90 0.27 2.97
C TRP A 125 -4.34 0.15 2.50
N SER A 126 -5.03 -0.87 3.02
CA SER A 126 -6.48 -1.03 2.93
C SER A 126 -7.07 -1.18 4.34
N PRO A 127 -8.21 -0.59 4.64
CA PRO A 127 -8.85 -0.73 5.94
C PRO A 127 -9.29 -2.17 6.20
N VAL A 128 -9.26 -2.58 7.47
CA VAL A 128 -9.74 -3.90 7.90
C VAL A 128 -11.25 -3.84 8.10
N VAL A 129 -12.01 -4.14 7.04
CA VAL A 129 -13.46 -3.95 6.98
C VAL A 129 -14.28 -5.25 7.16
N HIS A 130 -13.62 -6.38 7.43
CA HIS A 130 -14.25 -7.70 7.40
C HIS A 130 -15.42 -7.81 8.38
N LEU A 131 -15.24 -7.42 9.64
CA LEU A 131 -16.33 -7.47 10.65
C LEU A 131 -17.51 -6.58 10.26
N PHE A 132 -17.23 -5.39 9.73
CA PHE A 132 -18.28 -4.49 9.26
C PHE A 132 -19.09 -5.11 8.13
N SER A 133 -18.43 -5.69 7.11
CA SER A 133 -19.08 -6.36 5.98
C SER A 133 -19.82 -7.63 6.40
N HIS A 134 -19.25 -8.46 7.28
CA HIS A 134 -19.89 -9.68 7.77
C HIS A 134 -21.17 -9.40 8.56
N CYS A 135 -21.25 -8.25 9.21
CA CYS A 135 -22.48 -7.79 9.88
C CYS A 135 -23.52 -7.18 8.92
N GLY A 136 -23.27 -7.20 7.60
CA GLY A 136 -24.18 -6.68 6.59
C GLY A 136 -23.92 -5.24 6.14
N GLY A 137 -22.90 -4.58 6.67
CA GLY A 137 -22.47 -3.25 6.23
C GLY A 137 -21.95 -3.25 4.78
N LYS A 138 -22.21 -2.18 4.05
CA LYS A 138 -21.74 -2.02 2.66
C LYS A 138 -20.43 -1.26 2.62
N LEU A 139 -19.64 -1.54 1.60
CA LEU A 139 -18.42 -0.81 1.31
C LEU A 139 -18.64 0.09 0.10
N LYS A 140 -17.93 1.22 0.09
CA LYS A 140 -17.82 2.09 -1.08
C LYS A 140 -16.37 2.25 -1.46
N TRP A 141 -16.12 2.38 -2.76
CA TRP A 141 -14.81 2.74 -3.28
C TRP A 141 -14.56 4.23 -3.08
N ASP A 142 -13.37 4.56 -2.60
CA ASP A 142 -12.87 5.91 -2.46
C ASP A 142 -11.69 6.09 -3.42
N GLU A 143 -11.90 6.89 -4.46
CA GLU A 143 -10.91 7.08 -5.53
C GLU A 143 -9.69 7.89 -5.08
N ASP A 144 -9.89 8.83 -4.15
CA ASP A 144 -8.82 9.73 -3.69
C ASP A 144 -7.69 8.96 -2.98
N VAL A 145 -8.06 7.89 -2.28
CA VAL A 145 -7.13 7.04 -1.53
C VAL A 145 -7.03 5.61 -2.07
N ALA A 146 -7.75 5.30 -3.16
CA ALA A 146 -7.76 4.02 -3.86
C ALA A 146 -8.00 2.81 -2.93
N MET A 147 -9.06 2.88 -2.12
CA MET A 147 -9.43 1.82 -1.18
C MET A 147 -10.94 1.67 -1.00
N PHE A 148 -11.38 0.48 -0.60
CA PHE A 148 -12.75 0.27 -0.14
C PHE A 148 -12.89 0.69 1.32
N ARG A 149 -13.83 1.58 1.61
CA ARG A 149 -14.14 2.08 2.96
C ARG A 149 -15.55 1.68 3.38
N PRO A 150 -15.82 1.57 4.69
CA PRO A 150 -17.19 1.44 5.19
C PRO A 150 -18.09 2.54 4.66
N ASP A 151 -19.26 2.16 4.14
CA ASP A 151 -20.28 3.13 3.76
C ASP A 151 -21.10 3.54 5.00
N ASN A 152 -20.90 4.77 5.45
CA ASN A 152 -21.59 5.30 6.62
C ASN A 152 -23.12 5.45 6.42
N ALA A 153 -23.59 5.47 5.16
CA ALA A 153 -25.01 5.48 4.82
C ALA A 153 -25.64 4.06 4.86
N ALA A 154 -24.81 3.01 4.82
CA ALA A 154 -25.27 1.62 4.78
C ALA A 154 -24.59 0.78 5.88
N LYS A 155 -24.66 1.27 7.12
CA LYS A 155 -24.16 0.59 8.31
C LYS A 155 -24.96 -0.69 8.62
N PRO A 156 -24.33 -1.68 9.27
CA PRO A 156 -25.06 -2.83 9.80
C PRO A 156 -26.17 -2.38 10.77
N THR A 157 -27.39 -2.81 10.51
CA THR A 157 -28.57 -2.47 11.32
C THR A 157 -29.19 -3.71 11.92
N SER A 158 -29.68 -3.59 13.16
CA SER A 158 -30.48 -4.60 13.85
C SER A 158 -31.93 -4.62 13.33
N SER A 159 -32.74 -5.53 13.85
CA SER A 159 -34.14 -5.70 13.45
C SER A 159 -35.04 -4.46 13.70
N ASP A 160 -34.64 -3.60 14.62
CA ASP A 160 -35.28 -2.30 14.90
C ASP A 160 -34.79 -1.17 13.99
N GLY A 161 -33.90 -1.47 13.01
CA GLY A 161 -33.34 -0.49 12.09
C GLY A 161 -32.24 0.38 12.66
N LEU A 162 -31.78 0.13 13.90
CA LEU A 162 -30.70 0.90 14.50
C LEU A 162 -29.33 0.33 14.15
N PRO A 163 -28.33 1.20 13.84
CA PRO A 163 -26.97 0.75 13.61
C PRO A 163 -26.37 0.16 14.89
N PHE A 164 -25.77 -1.03 14.80
CA PHE A 164 -25.13 -1.71 15.92
C PHE A 164 -23.63 -1.92 15.76
N VAL A 165 -23.08 -1.66 14.55
CA VAL A 165 -21.64 -1.68 14.25
C VAL A 165 -21.24 -0.37 13.60
N THR A 166 -20.15 0.21 14.06
CA THR A 166 -19.53 1.39 13.45
C THR A 166 -18.04 1.14 13.34
N ALA A 167 -17.48 1.27 12.14
CA ALA A 167 -16.03 1.27 11.94
C ALA A 167 -15.49 2.66 12.31
N VAL A 168 -14.31 2.70 12.93
CA VAL A 168 -13.64 3.94 13.34
C VAL A 168 -12.15 3.88 13.06
N GLY A 169 -11.52 5.03 12.94
CA GLY A 169 -10.08 5.18 12.74
C GLY A 169 -9.59 4.52 11.47
N SER A 170 -8.52 3.73 11.56
CA SER A 170 -7.95 3.04 10.38
C SER A 170 -8.90 2.03 9.75
N ALA A 171 -9.81 1.43 10.52
CA ALA A 171 -10.85 0.56 9.98
C ALA A 171 -11.91 1.33 9.18
N ASN A 172 -12.06 2.65 9.41
CA ASN A 172 -12.89 3.56 8.61
C ASN A 172 -12.12 4.20 7.44
N GLY A 173 -10.85 3.84 7.25
CA GLY A 173 -10.00 4.30 6.14
C GLY A 173 -9.24 5.59 6.40
N PHE A 174 -9.16 6.06 7.64
CA PHE A 174 -8.25 7.15 8.01
C PHE A 174 -6.82 6.63 8.18
N LEU A 175 -5.84 7.37 7.66
CA LEU A 175 -4.44 6.96 7.65
C LEU A 175 -3.54 7.84 8.52
N LEU A 176 -3.88 9.11 8.68
CA LEU A 176 -3.14 10.03 9.53
C LEU A 176 -3.53 9.86 11.00
N MET A 177 -2.55 9.89 11.90
CA MET A 177 -2.76 9.61 13.32
C MET A 177 -3.84 10.52 13.95
N ASN A 178 -3.81 11.80 13.63
CA ASN A 178 -4.78 12.76 14.15
C ASN A 178 -6.21 12.44 13.68
N GLU A 179 -6.37 12.12 12.40
CA GLU A 179 -7.68 11.72 11.83
C GLU A 179 -8.18 10.44 12.48
N VAL A 180 -7.30 9.43 12.64
CA VAL A 180 -7.62 8.16 13.30
C VAL A 180 -8.13 8.39 14.73
N LEU A 181 -7.45 9.24 15.50
CA LEU A 181 -7.81 9.54 16.87
C LEU A 181 -9.11 10.33 16.97
N MET A 182 -9.31 11.33 16.12
CA MET A 182 -10.52 12.15 16.10
C MET A 182 -11.74 11.32 15.71
N ASP A 183 -11.68 10.53 14.65
CA ASP A 183 -12.76 9.66 14.21
C ASP A 183 -13.09 8.59 15.27
N THR A 184 -12.07 7.99 15.89
CA THR A 184 -12.25 7.02 16.98
C THR A 184 -12.93 7.65 18.19
N LEU A 185 -12.55 8.88 18.54
CA LEU A 185 -13.16 9.61 19.66
C LEU A 185 -14.64 9.92 19.40
N ASP A 186 -14.99 10.37 18.21
CA ASP A 186 -16.36 10.69 17.84
C ASP A 186 -17.23 9.45 17.72
N GLY A 187 -16.71 8.37 17.15
CA GLY A 187 -17.39 7.08 17.12
C GLY A 187 -17.60 6.48 18.51
N SER A 188 -16.61 6.59 19.40
CA SER A 188 -16.73 6.14 20.80
C SER A 188 -17.78 6.95 21.56
N ARG A 189 -17.83 8.26 21.38
CA ARG A 189 -18.86 9.12 21.98
C ARG A 189 -20.27 8.74 21.51
N THR A 190 -20.40 8.45 20.22
CA THR A 190 -21.67 7.99 19.63
C THR A 190 -22.09 6.65 20.23
N ALA A 191 -21.18 5.70 20.36
CA ALA A 191 -21.46 4.40 20.96
C ALA A 191 -21.85 4.52 22.46
N ILE A 192 -21.16 5.36 23.24
CA ILE A 192 -21.49 5.62 24.63
C ILE A 192 -22.91 6.18 24.78
N ARG A 193 -23.28 7.15 23.92
CA ARG A 193 -24.67 7.72 23.94
C ARG A 193 -25.72 6.67 23.62
N ALA A 194 -25.47 5.85 22.59
CA ALA A 194 -26.35 4.77 22.17
C ALA A 194 -26.56 3.73 23.29
N ALA A 195 -25.52 3.48 24.10
CA ALA A 195 -25.57 2.60 25.26
C ALA A 195 -26.16 3.28 26.55
N GLY A 196 -26.67 4.51 26.47
CA GLY A 196 -27.20 5.26 27.64
C GLY A 196 -26.13 5.80 28.59
N GLY A 197 -24.86 5.77 28.19
CA GLY A 197 -23.74 6.24 29.00
C GLY A 197 -23.56 7.76 28.96
N LYS A 198 -22.82 8.28 29.94
CA LYS A 198 -22.46 9.71 30.02
C LYS A 198 -21.08 9.96 29.45
N ILE A 199 -20.93 11.00 28.64
CA ILE A 199 -19.66 11.40 28.05
C ILE A 199 -18.93 12.37 28.97
N ASN A 200 -17.64 12.09 29.20
CA ASN A 200 -16.75 13.04 29.85
C ASN A 200 -16.09 13.91 28.77
N ASN A 201 -16.36 15.20 28.76
CA ASN A 201 -15.87 16.18 27.79
C ASN A 201 -14.43 16.65 28.09
N LYS A 202 -13.54 15.80 28.63
CA LYS A 202 -12.13 16.18 28.72
C LYS A 202 -11.57 16.48 27.33
N LYS A 203 -10.84 17.60 27.21
CA LYS A 203 -10.14 17.97 25.99
C LYS A 203 -9.14 16.86 25.64
N THR A 204 -9.23 16.35 24.44
CA THR A 204 -8.25 15.41 23.88
C THR A 204 -6.98 16.19 23.55
N LYS A 205 -5.82 15.62 23.82
CA LYS A 205 -4.55 16.18 23.41
C LYS A 205 -4.50 16.13 21.88
N GLU A 206 -4.32 17.27 21.23
CA GLU A 206 -4.08 17.30 19.78
C GLU A 206 -2.72 16.70 19.51
N PHE A 207 -2.66 15.78 18.54
CA PHE A 207 -1.42 15.27 18.02
C PHE A 207 -1.06 16.12 16.81
N LEU A 208 0.13 16.68 16.81
CA LEU A 208 0.68 17.35 15.65
C LEU A 208 1.14 16.28 14.67
N ASP A 209 0.33 16.01 13.67
CA ASP A 209 0.79 15.23 12.52
C ASP A 209 1.82 16.06 11.77
N LYS A 210 2.91 15.41 11.38
CA LYS A 210 3.77 15.96 10.35
C LYS A 210 2.93 16.04 9.07
N ASN A 211 3.09 17.10 8.28
CA ASN A 211 2.35 17.30 7.04
C ASN A 211 2.69 16.18 6.04
N GLU A 212 1.99 15.07 6.15
CA GLU A 212 2.12 13.92 5.26
C GLU A 212 1.26 14.15 4.02
N LYS A 213 1.80 13.82 2.86
CA LYS A 213 1.04 13.83 1.62
C LYS A 213 0.28 12.52 1.44
N ALA A 214 -0.89 12.61 0.83
CA ALA A 214 -1.70 11.47 0.48
C ALA A 214 -0.91 10.46 -0.39
N PRO A 215 -1.16 9.16 -0.26
CA PRO A 215 -0.63 8.16 -1.18
C PRO A 215 -1.22 8.35 -2.57
N GLU A 216 -0.43 8.10 -3.62
CA GLU A 216 -0.92 8.05 -4.99
C GLU A 216 -1.12 6.59 -5.42
N ALA A 217 -2.23 6.29 -6.11
CA ALA A 217 -2.51 4.96 -6.61
C ALA A 217 -1.53 4.57 -7.73
N ILE A 218 -0.76 3.51 -7.51
CA ILE A 218 0.23 2.98 -8.46
C ILE A 218 0.03 1.48 -8.61
N TRP A 219 -0.54 1.07 -9.74
CA TRP A 219 -0.92 -0.32 -9.98
C TRP A 219 0.17 -1.13 -10.67
N ILE A 220 0.91 -0.50 -11.60
CA ILE A 220 2.07 -1.05 -12.29
C ILE A 220 3.17 -0.01 -12.31
N SER A 221 4.39 -0.43 -12.05
CA SER A 221 5.58 0.41 -12.09
C SER A 221 6.71 -0.29 -12.86
N PRO A 222 7.33 0.35 -13.85
CA PRO A 222 6.95 1.64 -14.47
C PRO A 222 5.60 1.58 -15.17
N LYS A 223 4.95 2.74 -15.37
CA LYS A 223 3.61 2.83 -15.96
C LYS A 223 3.52 2.25 -17.38
N ASP A 224 4.56 2.47 -18.20
CA ASP A 224 4.69 1.97 -19.57
C ASP A 224 5.33 0.57 -19.65
N ALA A 225 5.32 -0.23 -18.56
CA ALA A 225 5.90 -1.56 -18.55
C ALA A 225 5.33 -2.43 -19.67
N ASN A 226 6.20 -2.96 -20.54
CA ASN A 226 5.83 -3.82 -21.64
C ASN A 226 5.53 -5.27 -21.19
N ILE A 227 5.00 -6.10 -22.08
CA ILE A 227 4.63 -7.50 -21.80
C ILE A 227 5.77 -8.29 -21.12
N LYS A 228 7.05 -8.11 -21.54
CA LYS A 228 8.19 -8.81 -20.94
C LYS A 228 8.42 -8.41 -19.48
N LYS A 229 8.12 -7.17 -19.11
CA LYS A 229 8.20 -6.68 -17.73
C LYS A 229 6.99 -7.15 -16.92
N ARG A 230 5.79 -7.05 -17.47
CA ARG A 230 4.54 -7.48 -16.83
C ARG A 230 4.51 -8.98 -16.52
N SER A 231 5.10 -9.82 -17.39
CA SER A 231 5.28 -11.25 -17.14
C SER A 231 6.29 -11.59 -16.04
N LYS A 232 6.98 -10.59 -15.49
CA LYS A 232 7.91 -10.69 -14.35
C LYS A 232 7.51 -9.76 -13.20
N THR A 233 6.24 -9.43 -13.10
CA THR A 233 5.69 -8.56 -12.05
C THR A 233 4.63 -9.33 -11.29
N TRP A 234 4.95 -9.72 -10.05
CA TRP A 234 4.06 -10.52 -9.21
C TRP A 234 3.08 -9.64 -8.45
N LEU A 235 1.84 -10.10 -8.37
CA LEU A 235 0.74 -9.54 -7.58
C LEU A 235 0.53 -10.37 -6.32
N ASP A 236 0.49 -11.68 -6.47
CA ASP A 236 0.34 -12.64 -5.39
C ASP A 236 1.59 -13.52 -5.32
N PHE A 237 2.35 -13.38 -4.22
CA PHE A 237 3.60 -14.12 -4.02
C PHE A 237 3.37 -15.54 -3.49
N GLN A 238 2.17 -15.85 -2.94
CA GLN A 238 1.87 -17.17 -2.41
C GLN A 238 1.38 -18.12 -3.49
N ASN A 239 0.64 -17.58 -4.47
CA ASN A 239 0.10 -18.35 -5.60
C ASN A 239 0.79 -18.05 -6.93
N ASP A 240 1.92 -17.35 -6.92
CA ASP A 240 2.71 -17.02 -8.11
C ASP A 240 1.93 -16.26 -9.22
N VAL A 241 0.91 -15.48 -8.83
CA VAL A 241 0.10 -14.75 -9.82
C VAL A 241 0.77 -13.45 -10.21
N LYS A 242 0.91 -13.22 -11.51
CA LYS A 242 1.53 -12.06 -12.13
C LYS A 242 0.51 -11.15 -12.79
N VAL A 243 0.94 -9.94 -13.12
CA VAL A 243 0.15 -9.00 -13.95
C VAL A 243 -0.30 -9.66 -15.25
N SER A 244 0.62 -10.37 -15.95
CA SER A 244 0.30 -11.07 -17.20
C SER A 244 -0.79 -12.14 -17.07
N ASP A 245 -0.94 -12.74 -15.91
CA ASP A 245 -1.93 -13.80 -15.68
C ASP A 245 -3.34 -13.21 -15.52
N VAL A 246 -3.45 -12.05 -14.86
CA VAL A 246 -4.71 -11.29 -14.79
C VAL A 246 -5.08 -10.73 -16.17
N GLU A 247 -4.12 -10.22 -16.95
CA GLU A 247 -4.32 -9.78 -18.32
C GLU A 247 -4.74 -10.94 -19.24
N LEU A 248 -4.19 -12.15 -19.02
CA LEU A 248 -4.62 -13.35 -19.75
C LEU A 248 -6.07 -13.70 -19.38
N ALA A 249 -6.43 -13.70 -18.12
CA ALA A 249 -7.80 -13.95 -17.69
C ALA A 249 -8.80 -13.02 -18.39
N ALA A 250 -8.49 -11.72 -18.49
CA ALA A 250 -9.32 -10.76 -19.24
C ALA A 250 -9.47 -11.14 -20.73
N ARG A 251 -8.38 -11.54 -21.40
CA ARG A 251 -8.40 -11.98 -22.80
C ARG A 251 -9.21 -13.26 -23.03
N GLU A 252 -9.22 -14.15 -22.03
CA GLU A 252 -10.02 -15.39 -22.04
C GLU A 252 -11.51 -15.14 -21.70
N GLY A 253 -11.91 -13.87 -21.51
CA GLY A 253 -13.29 -13.47 -21.29
C GLY A 253 -13.74 -13.41 -19.84
N PHE A 254 -12.82 -13.49 -18.87
CA PHE A 254 -13.15 -13.33 -17.45
C PHE A 254 -13.24 -11.84 -17.09
N GLU A 255 -14.44 -11.30 -17.18
CA GLU A 255 -14.71 -9.88 -16.87
C GLU A 255 -14.99 -9.61 -15.40
N SER A 256 -15.49 -10.60 -14.66
CA SER A 256 -15.72 -10.50 -13.23
C SER A 256 -14.44 -10.78 -12.45
N VAL A 257 -14.15 -9.93 -11.46
CA VAL A 257 -12.99 -10.13 -10.56
C VAL A 257 -13.04 -11.48 -9.84
N GLU A 258 -14.22 -11.95 -9.43
CA GLU A 258 -14.40 -13.25 -8.78
C GLU A 258 -14.06 -14.42 -9.70
N HIS A 259 -14.38 -14.32 -10.99
CA HIS A 259 -14.03 -15.34 -11.97
C HIS A 259 -12.53 -15.29 -12.30
N ALA A 260 -11.97 -14.08 -12.52
CA ALA A 260 -10.54 -13.90 -12.76
C ALA A 260 -9.70 -14.40 -11.58
N LYS A 261 -10.15 -14.19 -10.32
CA LYS A 261 -9.51 -14.74 -9.11
C LYS A 261 -9.48 -16.27 -9.12
N ARG A 262 -10.59 -16.92 -9.47
CA ARG A 262 -10.65 -18.40 -9.53
C ARG A 262 -9.81 -18.97 -10.67
N TYR A 263 -9.77 -18.28 -11.80
CA TYR A 263 -8.95 -18.68 -12.95
C TYR A 263 -7.45 -18.58 -12.64
N THR A 264 -7.02 -17.52 -11.96
CA THR A 264 -5.60 -17.24 -11.66
C THR A 264 -5.17 -17.70 -10.28
N THR A 265 -6.08 -18.07 -9.40
CA THR A 265 -5.87 -18.29 -7.96
C THR A 265 -5.47 -17.03 -7.16
N LEU A 266 -5.62 -15.83 -7.75
CA LEU A 266 -5.28 -14.56 -7.13
C LEU A 266 -6.02 -14.38 -5.78
N GLY A 267 -5.27 -14.14 -4.72
CA GLY A 267 -5.82 -13.86 -3.39
C GLY A 267 -6.53 -15.04 -2.73
N MET A 268 -6.25 -16.26 -3.17
CA MET A 268 -6.84 -17.49 -2.61
C MET A 268 -5.91 -18.20 -1.61
N ALA A 269 -4.78 -17.62 -1.30
CA ALA A 269 -3.83 -18.17 -0.33
C ALA A 269 -4.13 -17.68 1.11
N THR A 270 -3.21 -17.96 2.04
CA THR A 270 -3.36 -17.76 3.49
C THR A 270 -3.67 -16.29 3.86
N ASP A 271 -3.13 -15.31 3.11
CA ASP A 271 -3.38 -13.89 3.34
C ASP A 271 -4.76 -13.43 2.86
N GLN A 272 -5.52 -14.31 2.18
CA GLN A 272 -6.86 -14.03 1.62
C GLN A 272 -6.87 -12.79 0.72
N GLY A 273 -5.77 -12.58 -0.02
CA GLY A 273 -5.61 -11.50 -0.98
C GLY A 273 -5.41 -10.11 -0.38
N LYS A 274 -5.07 -9.99 0.91
CA LYS A 274 -4.83 -8.69 1.55
C LYS A 274 -3.71 -7.89 0.86
N LEU A 275 -2.72 -8.58 0.30
CA LEU A 275 -1.62 -7.95 -0.43
C LEU A 275 -1.86 -7.80 -1.93
N SER A 276 -2.80 -8.55 -2.53
CA SER A 276 -2.92 -8.71 -3.98
C SER A 276 -4.25 -8.26 -4.59
N ASN A 277 -5.38 -8.40 -3.85
CA ASN A 277 -6.72 -8.25 -4.43
C ASN A 277 -6.96 -6.87 -5.06
N ILE A 278 -6.57 -5.78 -4.40
CA ILE A 278 -6.78 -4.41 -4.91
C ILE A 278 -5.96 -4.18 -6.18
N ASN A 279 -4.68 -4.60 -6.18
CA ASN A 279 -3.84 -4.49 -7.36
C ASN A 279 -4.40 -5.33 -8.53
N GLY A 280 -4.83 -6.56 -8.24
CA GLY A 280 -5.43 -7.43 -9.25
C GLY A 280 -6.73 -6.87 -9.84
N LEU A 281 -7.59 -6.30 -8.99
CA LEU A 281 -8.82 -5.61 -9.43
C LEU A 281 -8.48 -4.42 -10.36
N ALA A 282 -7.50 -3.59 -9.98
CA ALA A 282 -7.09 -2.46 -10.78
C ALA A 282 -6.49 -2.87 -12.14
N ILE A 283 -5.66 -3.93 -12.17
CA ILE A 283 -5.10 -4.48 -13.41
C ILE A 283 -6.22 -5.02 -14.32
N LEU A 284 -7.16 -5.80 -13.76
CA LEU A 284 -8.30 -6.33 -14.52
C LEU A 284 -9.15 -5.20 -15.09
N SER A 285 -9.53 -4.22 -14.26
CA SER A 285 -10.33 -3.06 -14.68
C SER A 285 -9.63 -2.27 -15.80
N SER A 286 -8.34 -1.98 -15.64
CA SER A 286 -7.54 -1.29 -16.66
C SER A 286 -7.46 -2.08 -17.96
N THR A 287 -7.30 -3.41 -17.90
CA THR A 287 -7.22 -4.28 -19.08
C THR A 287 -8.56 -4.33 -19.84
N LEU A 288 -9.68 -4.29 -19.12
CA LEU A 288 -11.03 -4.27 -19.68
C LEU A 288 -11.52 -2.87 -20.08
N GLY A 289 -10.75 -1.81 -19.81
CA GLY A 289 -11.19 -0.43 -20.02
C GLY A 289 -12.39 -0.03 -19.14
N LYS A 290 -12.50 -0.61 -17.95
CA LYS A 290 -13.58 -0.35 -16.97
C LYS A 290 -13.03 0.39 -15.76
N GLU A 291 -13.90 1.16 -15.10
CA GLU A 291 -13.58 1.82 -13.83
C GLU A 291 -13.62 0.83 -12.66
N ILE A 292 -12.90 1.12 -11.58
CA ILE A 292 -13.03 0.44 -10.29
C ILE A 292 -14.17 1.14 -9.51
N PRO A 293 -15.08 0.39 -8.86
CA PRO A 293 -15.32 -1.05 -8.91
C PRO A 293 -16.42 -1.40 -9.92
N ARG A 294 -16.20 -2.40 -10.76
CA ARG A 294 -17.28 -3.02 -11.57
C ARG A 294 -17.05 -4.51 -11.74
#